data_116b5430b6a19ff1dd39a2c9196fa29b
#
_entry.id   116b5430b6a19ff1dd39a2c9196fa29b
#
_cell.length_a   1.000
_cell.length_b   1.000
_cell.length_c   1.000
_cell.angle_alpha   90.00
_cell.angle_beta   90.00
_cell.angle_gamma   90.00
#
_symmetry.space_group_name_H-M   'P 1'
#
loop_
_entity.id
_entity.type
_entity.pdbx_description
1 polymer ?
#
loop_
_entity_poly.entity_id
_entity_poly.type
_entity_poly.pdbx_seq_one_letter_code
_entity_poly.pdbx_strand_id
1 'polypeptide(L)'
;MKFFNKYKSFKEITKNLKNSKIKVLGTINHINAYPFFTIEINKQIKYPSLCLSAAIHGSEPSGVTGILKWLKEKNTNYYYKIFPIVNPHGYNYYRRTNHNRINLNREFNKEFPEKEIQLMKKDIKNKFFDVFLSFHENSAKENEDFYIYTYNNPNSVKLSKYLIKEVSKTVKVDKRTNIDGHKAENGLIIDNMEESFEYFMGKNHAKSSLCIEIPSKISIKQRTALVRDIIISAENYLKK
;
A
#
# COMPACT_ATOMS: atom_id res chain seq x y z
N MET A 1 5.08 -28.38 -8.09
CA MET A 1 4.60 -27.02 -8.34
C MET A 1 5.83 -26.10 -8.28
N LYS A 2 6.31 -25.58 -9.43
CA LYS A 2 7.45 -24.65 -9.44
C LYS A 2 6.94 -23.34 -8.83
N PHE A 3 7.34 -23.02 -7.62
CA PHE A 3 7.13 -21.71 -7.03
C PHE A 3 7.91 -20.70 -7.88
N PHE A 4 7.21 -20.00 -8.75
CA PHE A 4 7.77 -18.85 -9.43
C PHE A 4 8.25 -17.89 -8.35
N ASN A 5 9.50 -17.50 -8.40
CA ASN A 5 10.04 -16.50 -7.48
C ASN A 5 9.43 -15.13 -7.86
N LYS A 6 8.17 -14.90 -7.40
CA LYS A 6 7.37 -13.72 -7.70
C LYS A 6 8.10 -12.41 -7.36
N TYR A 7 8.93 -12.46 -6.32
CA TYR A 7 9.73 -11.32 -5.89
C TYR A 7 10.83 -10.97 -6.90
N LYS A 8 11.51 -11.98 -7.45
CA LYS A 8 12.56 -11.80 -8.47
C LYS A 8 11.98 -11.20 -9.76
N SER A 9 10.82 -11.68 -10.17
CA SER A 9 10.12 -11.16 -11.35
C SER A 9 9.76 -9.68 -11.21
N PHE A 10 9.30 -9.25 -10.04
CA PHE A 10 8.98 -7.84 -9.81
C PHE A 10 10.23 -6.95 -9.96
N LYS A 11 11.35 -7.34 -9.36
CA LYS A 11 12.62 -6.59 -9.44
C LYS A 11 13.12 -6.49 -10.88
N GLU A 12 13.01 -7.54 -11.70
CA GLU A 12 13.40 -7.54 -13.09
C GLU A 12 12.54 -6.61 -13.96
N ILE A 13 11.22 -6.62 -13.72
CA ILE A 13 10.29 -5.76 -14.46
C ILE A 13 10.53 -4.28 -14.14
N THR A 14 10.88 -3.96 -12.90
CA THR A 14 11.08 -2.56 -12.49
C THR A 14 12.42 -1.97 -12.95
N LYS A 15 13.41 -2.78 -13.31
CA LYS A 15 14.71 -2.29 -13.82
C LYS A 15 14.60 -1.40 -15.06
N ASN A 16 13.60 -1.63 -15.90
CA ASN A 16 13.45 -0.98 -17.21
C ASN A 16 12.42 0.18 -17.20
N LEU A 17 11.96 0.61 -16.04
CA LEU A 17 10.98 1.69 -15.94
C LEU A 17 11.66 3.05 -16.14
N LYS A 18 11.24 3.79 -17.18
CA LYS A 18 11.71 5.16 -17.44
C LYS A 18 11.41 6.09 -16.24
N ASN A 19 12.32 7.01 -15.94
CA ASN A 19 12.20 8.02 -14.87
C ASN A 19 11.99 7.46 -13.45
N SER A 20 12.37 6.20 -13.20
CA SER A 20 12.31 5.59 -11.89
C SER A 20 13.69 5.19 -11.40
N LYS A 21 13.96 5.43 -10.11
CA LYS A 21 15.18 5.00 -9.42
C LYS A 21 14.84 3.95 -8.38
N ILE A 22 15.44 2.77 -8.52
CA ILE A 22 15.35 1.72 -7.50
C ILE A 22 16.46 1.98 -6.48
N LYS A 23 16.08 2.03 -5.20
CA LYS A 23 16.98 2.14 -4.06
C LYS A 23 16.86 0.87 -3.21
N VAL A 24 17.94 0.12 -3.10
CA VAL A 24 18.04 -0.99 -2.14
C VAL A 24 18.33 -0.42 -0.75
N LEU A 25 17.49 -0.73 0.22
CA LEU A 25 17.62 -0.27 1.60
C LEU A 25 18.40 -1.25 2.48
N GLY A 26 18.39 -2.52 2.11
CA GLY A 26 19.04 -3.59 2.83
C GLY A 26 18.63 -4.96 2.29
N THR A 27 18.93 -6.00 3.05
CA THR A 27 18.58 -7.38 2.71
C THR A 27 17.84 -8.01 3.88
N ILE A 28 16.72 -8.66 3.60
CA ILE A 28 15.99 -9.50 4.55
C ILE A 28 16.50 -10.92 4.35
N ASN A 29 17.26 -11.41 5.33
CA ASN A 29 17.87 -12.73 5.29
C ASN A 29 16.97 -13.76 5.96
N HIS A 30 16.73 -14.86 5.24
CA HIS A 30 16.14 -16.08 5.74
C HIS A 30 16.76 -17.24 4.93
N ILE A 31 16.01 -18.30 4.62
CA ILE A 31 16.44 -19.37 3.68
C ILE A 31 16.88 -18.75 2.33
N ASN A 32 16.21 -17.67 1.90
CA ASN A 32 16.61 -16.86 0.75
C ASN A 32 16.90 -15.43 1.21
N ALA A 33 17.87 -14.78 0.55
CA ALA A 33 18.15 -13.37 0.75
C ALA A 33 17.28 -12.52 -0.18
N TYR A 34 16.45 -11.64 0.42
CA TYR A 34 15.57 -10.73 -0.33
C TYR A 34 16.10 -9.30 -0.22
N PRO A 35 16.54 -8.67 -1.33
CA PRO A 35 16.88 -7.26 -1.31
C PRO A 35 15.62 -6.43 -1.01
N PHE A 36 15.60 -5.74 0.12
CA PHE A 36 14.52 -4.82 0.47
C PHE A 36 14.72 -3.49 -0.25
N PHE A 37 13.78 -3.07 -1.08
CA PHE A 37 13.98 -1.91 -1.94
C PHE A 37 12.75 -1.01 -2.05
N THR A 38 13.00 0.23 -2.46
CA THR A 38 11.98 1.22 -2.82
C THR A 38 12.18 1.71 -4.25
N ILE A 39 11.11 2.30 -4.80
CA ILE A 39 11.13 2.96 -6.09
C ILE A 39 10.86 4.45 -5.85
N GLU A 40 11.69 5.33 -6.39
CA GLU A 40 11.48 6.77 -6.41
C GLU A 40 11.24 7.23 -7.85
N ILE A 41 10.23 8.08 -8.05
CA ILE A 41 9.89 8.66 -9.35
C ILE A 41 9.90 10.17 -9.21
N ASN A 42 10.48 10.88 -10.17
CA ASN A 42 10.54 12.34 -10.20
C ASN A 42 11.08 12.94 -8.89
N LYS A 43 12.18 12.38 -8.36
CA LYS A 43 12.77 12.75 -7.06
C LYS A 43 13.09 14.24 -6.92
N GLN A 44 13.31 14.93 -8.02
CA GLN A 44 13.57 16.37 -8.08
C GLN A 44 12.33 17.22 -7.78
N ILE A 45 11.12 16.63 -7.91
CA ILE A 45 9.86 17.31 -7.60
C ILE A 45 9.60 17.21 -6.11
N LYS A 46 9.32 18.33 -5.46
CA LYS A 46 9.07 18.37 -4.02
C LYS A 46 7.60 18.08 -3.70
N TYR A 47 6.68 18.73 -4.42
CA TYR A 47 5.22 18.64 -4.22
C TYR A 47 4.49 18.75 -5.56
N PRO A 48 3.31 18.13 -5.73
CA PRO A 48 2.70 17.16 -4.82
C PRO A 48 3.47 15.84 -4.76
N SER A 49 3.36 15.15 -3.62
CA SER A 49 4.12 13.96 -3.32
C SER A 49 3.23 12.83 -2.77
N LEU A 50 3.44 11.62 -3.28
CA LEU A 50 2.69 10.44 -2.85
C LEU A 50 3.64 9.34 -2.35
N CYS A 51 3.25 8.67 -1.26
CA CYS A 51 3.87 7.45 -0.82
C CYS A 51 2.89 6.28 -1.01
N LEU A 52 3.35 5.21 -1.64
CA LEU A 52 2.56 4.00 -1.87
C LEU A 52 3.20 2.81 -1.17
N SER A 53 2.38 1.93 -0.60
CA SER A 53 2.86 0.65 -0.09
C SER A 53 1.95 -0.50 -0.52
N ALA A 54 2.53 -1.69 -0.66
CA ALA A 54 1.79 -2.92 -0.91
C ALA A 54 2.50 -4.14 -0.29
N ALA A 55 1.75 -5.22 -0.18
CA ALA A 55 2.21 -6.51 0.32
C ALA A 55 2.94 -6.42 1.67
N ILE A 56 2.43 -5.61 2.60
CA ILE A 56 2.78 -5.71 4.03
C ILE A 56 2.25 -7.04 4.58
N HIS A 57 1.09 -7.47 4.11
CA HIS A 57 0.66 -8.86 4.17
C HIS A 57 0.99 -9.52 2.81
N GLY A 58 1.89 -10.48 2.83
CA GLY A 58 2.40 -11.07 1.58
C GLY A 58 1.37 -11.89 0.79
N SER A 59 0.25 -12.28 1.41
CA SER A 59 -0.88 -12.94 0.76
C SER A 59 -1.80 -12.00 -0.03
N GLU A 60 -1.52 -10.70 -0.07
CA GLU A 60 -2.33 -9.65 -0.68
C GLU A 60 -1.63 -9.08 -1.95
N PRO A 61 -1.68 -9.77 -3.10
CA PRO A 61 -0.84 -9.46 -4.25
C PRO A 61 -1.35 -8.31 -5.12
N SER A 62 -2.61 -7.90 -5.02
CA SER A 62 -3.20 -6.94 -5.96
C SER A 62 -2.58 -5.55 -5.88
N GLY A 63 -2.17 -5.10 -4.68
CA GLY A 63 -1.43 -3.86 -4.52
C GLY A 63 -0.14 -3.85 -5.34
N VAL A 64 0.62 -4.96 -5.31
CA VAL A 64 1.86 -5.11 -6.08
C VAL A 64 1.60 -5.07 -7.58
N THR A 65 0.63 -5.86 -8.06
CA THR A 65 0.32 -5.95 -9.49
C THR A 65 -0.30 -4.66 -10.03
N GLY A 66 -1.12 -3.98 -9.22
CA GLY A 66 -1.73 -2.71 -9.59
C GLY A 66 -0.73 -1.54 -9.65
N ILE A 67 0.17 -1.44 -8.66
CA ILE A 67 1.28 -0.49 -8.71
C ILE A 67 2.15 -0.75 -9.94
N LEU A 68 2.47 -2.01 -10.24
CA LEU A 68 3.25 -2.35 -11.42
C LEU A 68 2.54 -1.99 -12.73
N LYS A 69 1.22 -2.20 -12.81
CA LYS A 69 0.43 -1.78 -13.97
C LYS A 69 0.47 -0.27 -14.13
N TRP A 70 0.21 0.49 -13.05
CA TRP A 70 0.30 1.94 -13.06
C TRP A 70 1.71 2.43 -13.45
N LEU A 71 2.78 1.83 -12.92
CA LEU A 71 4.17 2.17 -13.25
C LEU A 71 4.48 2.06 -14.75
N LYS A 72 3.90 1.09 -15.45
CA LYS A 72 4.06 0.91 -16.90
C LYS A 72 3.30 1.94 -17.74
N GLU A 73 2.16 2.38 -17.22
CA GLU A 73 1.23 3.26 -17.91
C GLU A 73 1.38 4.73 -17.47
N LYS A 74 2.15 5.01 -16.40
CA LYS A 74 2.21 6.33 -15.78
C LYS A 74 2.69 7.44 -16.71
N ASN A 75 1.97 8.53 -16.65
CA ASN A 75 2.39 9.85 -17.11
C ASN A 75 2.10 10.83 -15.97
N THR A 76 3.06 11.02 -15.06
CA THR A 76 2.88 11.80 -13.85
C THR A 76 4.02 12.80 -13.65
N ASN A 77 3.66 13.98 -13.16
CA ASN A 77 4.59 15.03 -12.73
C ASN A 77 4.74 15.10 -11.21
N TYR A 78 4.25 14.09 -10.47
CA TYR A 78 4.33 14.05 -9.01
C TYR A 78 5.55 13.26 -8.55
N TYR A 79 6.05 13.59 -7.38
CA TYR A 79 7.03 12.76 -6.69
C TYR A 79 6.36 11.53 -6.10
N TYR A 80 6.95 10.38 -6.33
CA TYR A 80 6.52 9.13 -5.71
C TYR A 80 7.65 8.47 -4.94
N LYS A 81 7.29 8.00 -3.74
CA LYS A 81 8.04 7.03 -2.96
C LYS A 81 7.20 5.76 -2.84
N ILE A 82 7.72 4.62 -3.27
CA ILE A 82 6.96 3.39 -3.34
C ILE A 82 7.69 2.28 -2.59
N PHE A 83 7.00 1.63 -1.67
CA PHE A 83 7.37 0.37 -1.04
C PHE A 83 6.55 -0.75 -1.67
N PRO A 84 6.99 -1.32 -2.79
CA PRO A 84 6.12 -2.18 -3.60
C PRO A 84 5.87 -3.55 -2.96
N ILE A 85 6.80 -4.03 -2.13
CA ILE A 85 6.72 -5.31 -1.43
C ILE A 85 7.34 -5.15 -0.05
N VAL A 86 6.50 -4.87 0.96
CA VAL A 86 6.95 -4.64 2.34
C VAL A 86 7.34 -5.95 3.01
N ASN A 87 6.66 -7.05 2.69
CA ASN A 87 6.95 -8.40 3.21
C ASN A 87 7.44 -9.32 2.07
N PRO A 88 8.73 -9.29 1.72
CA PRO A 88 9.22 -10.06 0.58
C PRO A 88 9.14 -11.57 0.80
N HIS A 89 9.36 -12.06 2.02
CA HIS A 89 9.19 -13.47 2.36
C HIS A 89 7.72 -13.89 2.24
N GLY A 90 6.82 -13.17 2.90
CA GLY A 90 5.39 -13.46 2.84
C GLY A 90 4.85 -13.41 1.42
N TYR A 91 5.26 -12.42 0.61
CA TYR A 91 4.86 -12.29 -0.79
C TYR A 91 5.32 -13.48 -1.65
N ASN A 92 6.55 -13.95 -1.44
CA ASN A 92 7.09 -15.09 -2.18
C ASN A 92 6.36 -16.40 -1.86
N TYR A 93 5.95 -16.59 -0.60
CA TYR A 93 5.30 -17.81 -0.11
C TYR A 93 3.78 -17.69 0.07
N TYR A 94 3.20 -16.56 -0.32
CA TYR A 94 1.78 -16.25 -0.18
C TYR A 94 1.30 -16.36 1.28
N ARG A 95 2.02 -15.70 2.19
CA ARG A 95 1.72 -15.68 3.62
C ARG A 95 1.47 -14.27 4.13
N ARG A 96 0.51 -14.13 5.06
CA ARG A 96 0.21 -12.85 5.70
C ARG A 96 1.41 -12.31 6.49
N THR A 97 2.06 -13.16 7.26
CA THR A 97 3.19 -12.83 8.15
C THR A 97 4.54 -12.93 7.45
N ASN A 98 5.58 -12.33 8.05
CA ASN A 98 6.96 -12.49 7.58
C ASN A 98 7.54 -13.87 7.95
N HIS A 99 8.86 -14.05 7.77
CA HIS A 99 9.54 -15.29 8.06
C HIS A 99 9.54 -15.66 9.56
N ASN A 100 9.48 -14.68 10.47
CA ASN A 100 9.35 -14.85 11.90
C ASN A 100 7.89 -15.09 12.37
N ARG A 101 6.94 -15.24 11.42
CA ARG A 101 5.49 -15.34 11.67
C ARG A 101 4.89 -14.09 12.33
N ILE A 102 5.54 -12.94 12.15
CA ILE A 102 5.10 -11.66 12.67
C ILE A 102 4.24 -10.93 11.63
N ASN A 103 3.14 -10.32 12.08
CA ASN A 103 2.35 -9.39 11.28
C ASN A 103 3.03 -8.02 11.26
N LEU A 104 3.68 -7.69 10.15
CA LEU A 104 4.44 -6.45 10.01
C LEU A 104 3.61 -5.18 10.23
N ASN A 105 2.28 -5.23 9.94
CA ASN A 105 1.38 -4.10 10.17
C ASN A 105 0.94 -3.95 11.65
N ARG A 106 1.69 -4.55 12.58
CA ARG A 106 1.57 -4.42 14.05
C ARG A 106 2.92 -4.09 14.70
N GLU A 107 3.86 -3.57 13.88
CA GLU A 107 5.24 -3.36 14.34
C GLU A 107 5.64 -1.88 14.41
N PHE A 108 4.76 -0.95 13.96
CA PHE A 108 5.17 0.44 13.80
C PHE A 108 5.27 1.25 15.10
N ASN A 109 4.65 0.81 16.19
CA ASN A 109 4.81 1.43 17.51
C ASN A 109 5.87 0.74 18.37
N LYS A 110 6.46 -0.39 17.94
CA LYS A 110 7.46 -1.12 18.71
C LYS A 110 8.81 -0.40 18.74
N GLU A 111 9.52 -0.52 19.86
CA GLU A 111 10.87 -0.01 20.03
C GLU A 111 11.87 -0.80 19.17
N PHE A 112 11.73 -2.12 19.14
CA PHE A 112 12.56 -3.04 18.35
C PHE A 112 11.70 -3.81 17.33
N PRO A 113 11.25 -3.14 16.25
CA PRO A 113 10.42 -3.81 15.25
C PRO A 113 11.24 -4.74 14.35
N GLU A 114 10.55 -5.55 13.54
CA GLU A 114 11.15 -6.37 12.50
C GLU A 114 12.02 -5.53 11.54
N LYS A 115 13.02 -6.17 10.92
CA LYS A 115 14.03 -5.50 10.08
C LYS A 115 13.42 -4.74 8.90
N GLU A 116 12.36 -5.27 8.31
CA GLU A 116 11.60 -4.62 7.24
C GLU A 116 11.14 -3.24 7.69
N ILE A 117 10.56 -3.15 8.88
CA ILE A 117 10.04 -1.91 9.45
C ILE A 117 11.16 -0.95 9.86
N GLN A 118 12.26 -1.46 10.42
CA GLN A 118 13.44 -0.64 10.72
C GLN A 118 13.97 0.06 9.47
N LEU A 119 14.11 -0.68 8.36
CA LEU A 119 14.58 -0.14 7.07
C LEU A 119 13.62 0.91 6.51
N MET A 120 12.32 0.68 6.60
CA MET A 120 11.29 1.64 6.18
C MET A 120 11.35 2.92 7.01
N LYS A 121 11.28 2.82 8.34
CA LYS A 121 11.35 3.98 9.24
C LYS A 121 12.61 4.82 8.99
N LYS A 122 13.76 4.17 8.81
CA LYS A 122 15.02 4.86 8.48
C LYS A 122 14.94 5.63 7.16
N ASP A 123 14.32 5.04 6.12
CA ASP A 123 14.27 5.65 4.79
C ASP A 123 13.28 6.82 4.70
N ILE A 124 12.24 6.85 5.54
CA ILE A 124 11.22 7.90 5.56
C ILE A 124 11.38 8.92 6.70
N LYS A 125 12.36 8.76 7.59
CA LYS A 125 12.54 9.54 8.83
C LYS A 125 12.37 11.06 8.65
N ASN A 126 12.87 11.62 7.55
CA ASN A 126 12.87 13.07 7.28
C ASN A 126 12.01 13.41 6.05
N LYS A 127 10.99 12.61 5.75
CA LYS A 127 10.12 12.81 4.60
C LYS A 127 8.70 13.05 5.06
N PHE A 128 8.00 13.90 4.31
CA PHE A 128 6.59 14.15 4.47
C PHE A 128 5.92 14.13 3.11
N PHE A 129 4.73 13.53 3.04
CA PHE A 129 3.99 13.32 1.80
C PHE A 129 2.60 13.96 1.87
N ASP A 130 2.07 14.39 0.73
CA ASP A 130 0.69 14.87 0.67
C ASP A 130 -0.30 13.72 0.86
N VAL A 131 0.03 12.55 0.29
CA VAL A 131 -0.83 11.36 0.36
C VAL A 131 0.01 10.10 0.62
N PHE A 132 -0.46 9.26 1.54
CA PHE A 132 -0.03 7.89 1.71
C PHE A 132 -1.19 6.92 1.43
N LEU A 133 -0.96 5.96 0.54
CA LEU A 133 -1.89 4.87 0.24
C LEU A 133 -1.22 3.52 0.52
N SER A 134 -1.80 2.76 1.41
CA SER A 134 -1.44 1.38 1.71
C SER A 134 -2.47 0.44 1.10
N PHE A 135 -2.04 -0.46 0.21
CA PHE A 135 -2.94 -1.38 -0.48
C PHE A 135 -2.96 -2.73 0.22
N HIS A 136 -4.14 -3.09 0.70
CA HIS A 136 -4.52 -4.35 1.33
C HIS A 136 -5.58 -5.08 0.52
N GLU A 137 -5.88 -6.31 0.89
CA GLU A 137 -7.01 -7.08 0.39
C GLU A 137 -7.83 -7.58 1.56
N ASN A 138 -9.13 -7.34 1.53
CA ASN A 138 -10.04 -7.81 2.56
C ASN A 138 -10.23 -9.34 2.54
N SER A 139 -10.89 -9.88 3.56
CA SER A 139 -11.09 -11.32 3.70
C SER A 139 -12.11 -11.87 2.69
N ALA A 140 -11.70 -12.85 1.87
CA ALA A 140 -12.63 -13.57 0.99
C ALA A 140 -13.69 -14.34 1.77
N LYS A 141 -13.42 -14.76 3.01
CA LYS A 141 -14.34 -15.53 3.86
C LYS A 141 -15.54 -14.69 4.30
N GLU A 142 -15.34 -13.39 4.49
CA GLU A 142 -16.39 -12.47 4.92
C GLU A 142 -17.16 -11.86 3.74
N ASN A 143 -16.74 -12.19 2.50
CA ASN A 143 -17.37 -11.72 1.27
C ASN A 143 -17.55 -10.19 1.22
N GLU A 144 -16.55 -9.49 1.72
CA GLU A 144 -16.59 -8.05 1.86
C GLU A 144 -16.48 -7.33 0.51
N ASP A 145 -17.14 -6.18 0.42
CA ASP A 145 -17.03 -5.23 -0.67
C ASP A 145 -15.85 -4.27 -0.42
N PHE A 146 -15.68 -3.24 -1.22
CA PHE A 146 -14.62 -2.26 -1.07
C PHE A 146 -14.85 -1.35 0.14
N TYR A 147 -13.82 -1.10 0.94
CA TYR A 147 -13.83 -0.12 2.02
C TYR A 147 -12.43 0.47 2.28
N ILE A 148 -12.37 1.53 3.08
CA ILE A 148 -11.15 2.25 3.44
C ILE A 148 -11.12 2.45 4.95
N TYR A 149 -10.01 2.05 5.59
CA TYR A 149 -9.62 2.62 6.87
C TYR A 149 -8.87 3.92 6.65
N THR A 150 -9.22 4.94 7.39
CA THR A 150 -8.58 6.24 7.29
C THR A 150 -8.05 6.72 8.62
N TYR A 151 -6.85 7.31 8.62
CA TYR A 151 -6.33 8.03 9.77
C TYR A 151 -7.27 9.18 10.14
N ASN A 152 -7.53 9.36 11.44
CA ASN A 152 -8.48 10.33 11.94
C ASN A 152 -7.96 11.77 11.83
N ASN A 153 -7.98 12.31 10.61
CA ASN A 153 -7.80 13.73 10.36
C ASN A 153 -8.67 14.20 9.18
N PRO A 154 -9.00 15.50 9.09
CA PRO A 154 -9.91 16.02 8.07
C PRO A 154 -9.45 15.75 6.62
N ASN A 155 -8.14 15.80 6.34
CA ASN A 155 -7.60 15.59 4.99
C ASN A 155 -7.74 14.13 4.57
N SER A 156 -7.44 13.18 5.45
CA SER A 156 -7.59 11.75 5.19
C SER A 156 -9.07 11.39 4.95
N VAL A 157 -9.97 11.88 5.80
CA VAL A 157 -11.42 11.67 5.65
C VAL A 157 -11.95 12.24 4.33
N LYS A 158 -11.52 13.45 3.95
CA LYS A 158 -11.93 14.08 2.69
C LYS A 158 -11.45 13.29 1.47
N LEU A 159 -10.20 12.86 1.46
CA LEU A 159 -9.65 12.03 0.38
C LEU A 159 -10.34 10.67 0.31
N SER A 160 -10.59 10.01 1.46
CA SER A 160 -11.29 8.71 1.51
C SER A 160 -12.68 8.81 0.89
N LYS A 161 -13.48 9.83 1.28
CA LYS A 161 -14.82 10.05 0.70
C LYS A 161 -14.76 10.26 -0.81
N TYR A 162 -13.76 11.01 -1.29
CA TYR A 162 -13.56 11.19 -2.73
C TYR A 162 -13.22 9.87 -3.43
N LEU A 163 -12.27 9.09 -2.91
CA LEU A 163 -11.89 7.81 -3.51
C LEU A 163 -13.03 6.78 -3.48
N ILE A 164 -13.78 6.68 -2.38
CA ILE A 164 -14.98 5.82 -2.28
C ILE A 164 -15.99 6.19 -3.38
N LYS A 165 -16.25 7.48 -3.59
CA LYS A 165 -17.12 7.96 -4.68
C LYS A 165 -16.62 7.54 -6.06
N GLU A 166 -15.30 7.68 -6.33
CA GLU A 166 -14.74 7.27 -7.63
C GLU A 166 -14.80 5.75 -7.82
N VAL A 167 -14.42 4.98 -6.80
CA VAL A 167 -14.43 3.51 -6.81
C VAL A 167 -15.84 2.94 -6.95
N SER A 168 -16.86 3.57 -6.35
CA SER A 168 -18.26 3.12 -6.42
C SER A 168 -18.84 3.08 -7.84
N LYS A 169 -18.16 3.73 -8.80
CA LYS A 169 -18.55 3.68 -10.23
C LYS A 169 -18.22 2.33 -10.88
N THR A 170 -17.32 1.53 -10.30
CA THR A 170 -16.78 0.31 -10.93
C THR A 170 -16.88 -0.94 -10.06
N VAL A 171 -16.86 -0.79 -8.74
CA VAL A 171 -17.01 -1.90 -7.80
C VAL A 171 -17.97 -1.52 -6.67
N LYS A 172 -18.54 -2.54 -6.05
CA LYS A 172 -19.46 -2.36 -4.93
C LYS A 172 -18.71 -1.93 -3.68
N VAL A 173 -19.22 -0.89 -3.02
CA VAL A 173 -18.72 -0.38 -1.76
C VAL A 173 -19.49 -1.03 -0.61
N ASP A 174 -18.80 -1.41 0.44
CA ASP A 174 -19.40 -2.02 1.62
C ASP A 174 -20.27 -0.99 2.36
N LYS A 175 -21.54 -1.34 2.56
CA LYS A 175 -22.52 -0.47 3.21
C LYS A 175 -22.88 -0.90 4.63
N ARG A 176 -22.21 -1.93 5.15
CA ARG A 176 -22.43 -2.36 6.53
C ARG A 176 -22.03 -1.25 7.50
N THR A 177 -22.73 -1.18 8.61
CA THR A 177 -22.44 -0.22 9.69
C THR A 177 -21.38 -0.70 10.66
N ASN A 178 -21.01 -1.98 10.56
CA ASN A 178 -19.88 -2.60 11.25
C ASN A 178 -19.11 -3.47 10.26
N ILE A 179 -17.81 -3.22 10.14
CA ILE A 179 -16.86 -3.97 9.32
C ILE A 179 -15.66 -4.28 10.20
N ASP A 180 -15.24 -5.54 10.29
CA ASP A 180 -14.12 -6.01 11.13
C ASP A 180 -14.20 -5.58 12.60
N GLY A 181 -15.43 -5.43 13.14
CA GLY A 181 -15.64 -4.94 14.51
C GLY A 181 -15.58 -3.43 14.68
N HIS A 182 -15.31 -2.66 13.62
CA HIS A 182 -15.24 -1.21 13.63
C HIS A 182 -16.53 -0.57 13.09
N LYS A 183 -16.92 0.57 13.65
CA LYS A 183 -18.02 1.38 13.12
C LYS A 183 -17.64 1.88 11.72
N ALA A 184 -18.53 1.64 10.76
CA ALA A 184 -18.35 2.02 9.36
C ALA A 184 -19.53 2.83 8.84
N GLU A 185 -19.28 3.71 7.88
CA GLU A 185 -20.30 4.48 7.19
C GLU A 185 -19.97 4.53 5.69
N ASN A 186 -20.81 3.88 4.86
CA ASN A 186 -20.65 3.86 3.40
C ASN A 186 -19.22 3.48 2.95
N GLY A 187 -18.65 2.41 3.52
CA GLY A 187 -17.32 1.93 3.20
C GLY A 187 -16.18 2.74 3.82
N LEU A 188 -16.47 3.67 4.71
CA LEU A 188 -15.47 4.44 5.43
C LEU A 188 -15.39 4.02 6.89
N ILE A 189 -14.19 3.68 7.35
CA ILE A 189 -13.87 3.42 8.75
C ILE A 189 -12.84 4.46 9.19
N ILE A 190 -13.14 5.20 10.25
CA ILE A 190 -12.21 6.14 10.86
C ILE A 190 -11.61 5.44 12.08
N ASP A 191 -10.33 5.08 11.98
CA ASP A 191 -9.63 4.32 13.00
C ASP A 191 -8.16 4.76 13.14
N ASN A 192 -7.65 4.68 14.38
CA ASN A 192 -6.27 4.98 14.73
C ASN A 192 -5.60 3.72 15.31
N MET A 193 -5.43 2.70 14.50
CA MET A 193 -4.71 1.50 14.89
C MET A 193 -3.21 1.82 15.04
N GLU A 194 -2.78 2.15 16.26
CA GLU A 194 -1.46 2.75 16.57
C GLU A 194 -0.26 1.92 16.13
N GLU A 195 -0.39 0.59 16.01
CA GLU A 195 0.68 -0.30 15.56
C GLU A 195 0.83 -0.34 14.05
N SER A 196 -0.13 0.25 13.28
CA SER A 196 -0.18 0.15 11.84
C SER A 196 0.74 1.13 11.11
N PHE A 197 1.07 0.79 9.88
CA PHE A 197 1.82 1.68 8.99
C PHE A 197 1.01 2.94 8.67
N GLU A 198 -0.28 2.80 8.50
CA GLU A 198 -1.20 3.88 8.16
C GLU A 198 -1.28 4.93 9.28
N TYR A 199 -1.33 4.48 10.54
CA TYR A 199 -1.28 5.37 11.69
C TYR A 199 0.08 6.07 11.79
N PHE A 200 1.18 5.33 11.66
CA PHE A 200 2.53 5.87 11.72
C PHE A 200 2.74 6.96 10.65
N MET A 201 2.27 6.73 9.43
CA MET A 201 2.35 7.70 8.33
C MET A 201 1.45 8.91 8.60
N GLY A 202 0.19 8.71 8.97
CA GLY A 202 -0.78 9.77 9.23
C GLY A 202 -0.37 10.69 10.39
N LYS A 203 0.28 10.13 11.40
CA LYS A 203 0.75 10.90 12.57
C LYS A 203 1.98 11.77 12.26
N ASN A 204 2.92 11.27 11.44
CA ASN A 204 4.25 11.86 11.37
C ASN A 204 4.74 12.19 9.95
N HIS A 205 4.18 11.59 8.90
CA HIS A 205 4.82 11.55 7.59
C HIS A 205 3.89 11.80 6.40
N ALA A 206 2.57 11.98 6.63
CA ALA A 206 1.64 12.25 5.54
C ALA A 206 0.50 13.17 5.97
N LYS A 207 0.09 14.07 5.06
CA LYS A 207 -1.09 14.92 5.24
C LYS A 207 -2.38 14.10 5.20
N SER A 208 -2.43 13.08 4.34
CA SER A 208 -3.53 12.12 4.25
C SER A 208 -2.97 10.70 4.26
N SER A 209 -3.53 9.80 5.08
CA SER A 209 -3.07 8.41 5.21
C SER A 209 -4.26 7.45 5.19
N LEU A 210 -4.25 6.50 4.27
CA LEU A 210 -5.36 5.58 3.99
C LEU A 210 -4.86 4.14 3.86
N CYS A 211 -5.61 3.20 4.48
CA CYS A 211 -5.55 1.78 4.23
C CYS A 211 -6.68 1.40 3.28
N ILE A 212 -6.33 0.95 2.10
CA ILE A 212 -7.28 0.64 1.02
C ILE A 212 -7.54 -0.87 1.00
N GLU A 213 -8.76 -1.29 1.31
CA GLU A 213 -9.16 -2.70 1.34
C GLU A 213 -9.82 -3.10 0.02
N ILE A 214 -9.04 -3.77 -0.81
CA ILE A 214 -9.46 -4.25 -2.14
C ILE A 214 -10.29 -5.53 -2.00
N PRO A 215 -11.48 -5.63 -2.63
CA PRO A 215 -12.32 -6.82 -2.54
C PRO A 215 -11.63 -8.07 -3.09
N SER A 216 -11.29 -9.04 -2.22
CA SER A 216 -10.62 -10.28 -2.62
C SER A 216 -11.50 -11.23 -3.43
N LYS A 217 -12.83 -11.07 -3.37
CA LYS A 217 -13.83 -11.85 -4.12
C LYS A 217 -13.86 -11.58 -5.63
N ILE A 218 -13.35 -10.44 -6.09
CA ILE A 218 -13.27 -10.15 -7.53
C ILE A 218 -11.96 -10.69 -8.12
N SER A 219 -11.90 -10.86 -9.44
CA SER A 219 -10.73 -11.44 -10.10
C SER A 219 -9.47 -10.62 -9.89
N ILE A 220 -8.30 -11.25 -9.90
CA ILE A 220 -7.00 -10.54 -9.77
C ILE A 220 -6.81 -9.48 -10.87
N LYS A 221 -7.36 -9.68 -12.06
CA LYS A 221 -7.36 -8.70 -13.16
C LYS A 221 -8.13 -7.44 -12.76
N GLN A 222 -9.31 -7.59 -12.17
CA GLN A 222 -10.13 -6.48 -11.69
C GLN A 222 -9.47 -5.77 -10.50
N ARG A 223 -8.95 -6.53 -9.52
CA ARG A 223 -8.20 -5.95 -8.38
C ARG A 223 -7.00 -5.13 -8.84
N THR A 224 -6.22 -5.66 -9.80
CA THR A 224 -5.07 -4.97 -10.40
C THR A 224 -5.47 -3.66 -11.07
N ALA A 225 -6.58 -3.65 -11.82
CA ALA A 225 -7.09 -2.44 -12.45
C ALA A 225 -7.58 -1.43 -11.40
N LEU A 226 -8.31 -1.90 -10.39
CA LEU A 226 -8.83 -1.06 -9.31
C LEU A 226 -7.71 -0.32 -8.56
N VAL A 227 -6.63 -1.00 -8.19
CA VAL A 227 -5.47 -0.36 -7.54
C VAL A 227 -4.87 0.73 -8.43
N ARG A 228 -4.66 0.46 -9.73
CA ARG A 228 -4.20 1.47 -10.69
C ARG A 228 -5.13 2.68 -10.72
N ASP A 229 -6.44 2.47 -10.80
CA ASP A 229 -7.44 3.53 -10.91
C ASP A 229 -7.54 4.37 -9.63
N ILE A 230 -7.33 3.77 -8.46
CA ILE A 230 -7.25 4.48 -7.18
C ILE A 230 -6.03 5.41 -7.16
N ILE A 231 -4.87 4.97 -7.65
CA ILE A 231 -3.66 5.83 -7.72
C ILE A 231 -3.95 7.04 -8.62
N ILE A 232 -4.53 6.83 -9.81
CA ILE A 232 -4.90 7.89 -10.75
C ILE A 232 -5.96 8.83 -10.12
N SER A 233 -6.92 8.29 -9.39
CA SER A 233 -7.93 9.09 -8.69
C SER A 233 -7.31 9.97 -7.59
N ALA A 234 -6.32 9.45 -6.86
CA ALA A 234 -5.58 10.26 -5.88
C ALA A 234 -4.78 11.39 -6.54
N GLU A 235 -4.16 11.15 -7.70
CA GLU A 235 -3.51 12.20 -8.51
C GLU A 235 -4.53 13.28 -8.94
N ASN A 236 -5.70 12.86 -9.40
CA ASN A 236 -6.76 13.79 -9.83
C ASN A 236 -7.33 14.61 -8.66
N TYR A 237 -7.37 14.03 -7.45
CA TYR A 237 -7.74 14.77 -6.24
C TYR A 237 -6.74 15.89 -5.91
N LEU A 238 -5.45 15.64 -6.09
CA LEU A 238 -4.39 16.61 -5.81
C LEU A 238 -4.29 17.75 -6.85
N LYS A 239 -4.97 17.64 -8.00
CA LYS A 239 -5.07 18.71 -9.01
C LYS A 239 -6.13 19.77 -8.68
N LYS A 240 -7.03 19.47 -7.74
CA LYS A 240 -8.13 20.34 -7.30
C LYS A 240 -7.69 21.29 -6.22
#